data_bc416a36dc1c2b8601208545ed68dfd6
#
_entry.id   bc416a36dc1c2b8601208545ed68dfd6
#
_cell.length_a   1.000
_cell.length_b   1.000
_cell.length_c   1.000
_cell.angle_alpha   90.00
_cell.angle_beta   90.00
_cell.angle_gamma   90.00
#
_symmetry.space_group_name_H-M   'P 1'
#
loop_
_entity.id
_entity.type
_entity.pdbx_description
1 polymer ?
#
loop_
_entity_poly.entity_id
_entity_poly.type
_entity_poly.pdbx_seq_one_letter_code
_entity_poly.pdbx_strand_id
1 'polypeptide(L)'
;MDDEMIRRSVISQFRNNRIIMFPQTVYFSEDAEGKEELERSVCIYNKNKNLVLIARDEESFKILKENFINEIYMLPDVVLSLNAVDVKKKRKGALICLRSDKESVMNQQDVENVESFLKERFSEIKYTDTQMDDYCKENREQLLKQKIEEFQSAELVITDRLHGMIFSVITGTPCIAFDNFNAKVKNVYLYLKDNCNVKLVCDFKKFTEAYEQLCGKISNSYDEKYIIQQFTEILDKVCLKTVENDTKDIYQKSIDEMLGYWGLRHYQKVLDSEELRKSKQSFEQHVSFLEENLQINKDWNENLQKQNEERMKELEEYKNWVENLQKQNEERMKDTEVYKDWVNNLQKQIEERVKELEEYKDWVNNLQKQIEDMKG
;
A
#
# COMPACT_ATOMS: atom_id res chain seq x y z
N MET A 1 -0.42 -0.77 -6.28
CA MET A 1 -0.88 -1.50 -7.48
C MET A 1 -0.13 -2.82 -7.67
N ASP A 2 1.20 -2.81 -7.70
CA ASP A 2 2.01 -4.02 -7.96
C ASP A 2 1.80 -5.14 -6.94
N ASP A 3 1.75 -4.83 -5.65
CA ASP A 3 1.54 -5.82 -4.58
C ASP A 3 0.19 -6.54 -4.70
N GLU A 4 -0.87 -5.82 -5.07
CA GLU A 4 -2.21 -6.41 -5.19
C GLU A 4 -2.29 -7.31 -6.43
N MET A 5 -1.60 -6.97 -7.50
CA MET A 5 -1.49 -7.81 -8.69
C MET A 5 -0.77 -9.13 -8.36
N ILE A 6 0.32 -9.08 -7.56
CA ILE A 6 1.04 -10.26 -7.10
C ILE A 6 0.12 -11.14 -6.25
N ARG A 7 -0.62 -10.56 -5.29
CA ARG A 7 -1.56 -11.30 -4.44
C ARG A 7 -2.62 -12.01 -5.28
N ARG A 8 -3.26 -11.30 -6.21
CA ARG A 8 -4.24 -11.88 -7.14
C ARG A 8 -3.66 -13.04 -7.95
N SER A 9 -2.41 -12.91 -8.42
CA SER A 9 -1.72 -13.97 -9.15
C SER A 9 -1.54 -15.21 -8.31
N VAL A 10 -1.03 -15.09 -7.08
CA VAL A 10 -0.86 -16.21 -6.15
C VAL A 10 -2.21 -16.85 -5.83
N ILE A 11 -3.22 -16.07 -5.47
CA ILE A 11 -4.55 -16.59 -5.11
C ILE A 11 -5.22 -17.30 -6.29
N SER A 12 -5.05 -16.79 -7.52
CA SER A 12 -5.62 -17.40 -8.72
C SER A 12 -4.93 -18.71 -9.12
N GLN A 13 -3.62 -18.80 -8.89
CA GLN A 13 -2.86 -20.03 -9.21
C GLN A 13 -3.11 -21.13 -8.19
N PHE A 14 -3.21 -20.80 -6.92
CA PHE A 14 -3.37 -21.74 -5.81
C PHE A 14 -4.81 -21.83 -5.29
N ARG A 15 -5.79 -21.82 -6.19
CA ARG A 15 -7.24 -21.79 -5.87
C ARG A 15 -7.73 -22.89 -4.94
N ASN A 16 -7.08 -24.06 -4.99
CA ASN A 16 -7.43 -25.22 -4.20
C ASN A 16 -6.59 -25.36 -2.93
N ASN A 17 -5.67 -24.42 -2.69
CA ASN A 17 -4.82 -24.44 -1.51
C ASN A 17 -5.41 -23.54 -0.43
N ARG A 18 -5.12 -23.87 0.81
CA ARG A 18 -5.30 -22.92 1.91
C ARG A 18 -4.28 -21.82 1.79
N ILE A 19 -4.78 -20.59 1.69
CA ILE A 19 -3.96 -19.38 1.68
C ILE A 19 -4.39 -18.55 2.88
N ILE A 20 -3.43 -18.18 3.70
CA ILE A 20 -3.63 -17.25 4.81
C ILE A 20 -2.91 -15.95 4.45
N MET A 21 -3.67 -14.89 4.25
CA MET A 21 -3.12 -13.57 4.05
C MET A 21 -2.92 -12.92 5.42
N PHE A 22 -1.66 -12.72 5.79
CA PHE A 22 -1.27 -12.13 7.07
C PHE A 22 -1.76 -10.69 7.22
N PRO A 23 -1.81 -10.15 8.46
CA PRO A 23 -2.34 -8.83 8.73
C PRO A 23 -1.72 -7.74 7.87
N GLN A 24 -2.56 -7.03 7.13
CA GLN A 24 -2.15 -5.93 6.26
C GLN A 24 -3.19 -4.84 6.21
N THR A 25 -2.78 -3.64 5.83
CA THR A 25 -3.72 -2.57 5.47
C THR A 25 -4.26 -2.84 4.08
N VAL A 26 -5.58 -2.76 3.96
CA VAL A 26 -6.31 -2.82 2.69
C VAL A 26 -6.81 -1.42 2.36
N TYR A 27 -6.44 -0.93 1.19
CA TYR A 27 -6.84 0.37 0.72
C TYR A 27 -7.07 0.32 -0.78
N PHE A 28 -8.21 0.81 -1.20
CA PHE A 28 -8.55 1.08 -2.60
C PHE A 28 -8.99 2.54 -2.69
N SER A 29 -8.49 3.27 -3.68
CA SER A 29 -8.89 4.66 -3.88
C SER A 29 -10.38 4.75 -4.26
N GLU A 30 -11.01 5.88 -3.93
CA GLU A 30 -12.44 6.10 -4.20
C GLU A 30 -12.73 6.43 -5.68
N ASP A 31 -11.69 6.64 -6.48
CA ASP A 31 -11.80 6.92 -7.90
C ASP A 31 -12.23 5.69 -8.72
N ALA A 32 -12.37 5.87 -10.02
CA ALA A 32 -12.78 4.79 -10.92
C ALA A 32 -11.77 3.64 -10.96
N GLU A 33 -10.48 3.95 -10.90
CA GLU A 33 -9.40 2.96 -10.93
C GLU A 33 -9.40 2.09 -9.67
N GLY A 34 -9.54 2.71 -8.48
CA GLY A 34 -9.59 1.97 -7.22
C GLY A 34 -10.81 1.06 -7.11
N LYS A 35 -11.95 1.49 -7.63
CA LYS A 35 -13.17 0.66 -7.69
C LYS A 35 -12.98 -0.55 -8.61
N GLU A 36 -12.40 -0.35 -9.78
CA GLU A 36 -12.10 -1.43 -10.72
C GLU A 36 -11.10 -2.44 -10.11
N GLU A 37 -10.07 -1.95 -9.42
CA GLU A 37 -9.09 -2.80 -8.73
C GLU A 37 -9.73 -3.61 -7.59
N LEU A 38 -10.65 -3.02 -6.83
CA LEU A 38 -11.43 -3.73 -5.81
C LEU A 38 -12.29 -4.83 -6.45
N GLU A 39 -13.03 -4.51 -7.52
CA GLU A 39 -13.86 -5.49 -8.23
C GLU A 39 -13.04 -6.67 -8.77
N ARG A 40 -11.86 -6.41 -9.33
CA ARG A 40 -10.92 -7.44 -9.77
C ARG A 40 -10.48 -8.34 -8.62
N SER A 41 -10.13 -7.76 -7.48
CA SER A 41 -9.72 -8.50 -6.29
C SER A 41 -10.88 -9.34 -5.74
N VAL A 42 -12.08 -8.78 -5.64
CA VAL A 42 -13.31 -9.48 -5.21
C VAL A 42 -13.58 -10.69 -6.10
N CYS A 43 -13.49 -10.50 -7.42
CA CYS A 43 -13.73 -11.58 -8.39
C CYS A 43 -12.74 -12.76 -8.19
N ILE A 44 -11.49 -12.48 -7.91
CA ILE A 44 -10.44 -13.49 -7.76
C ILE A 44 -10.47 -14.14 -6.38
N TYR A 45 -10.54 -13.34 -5.32
CA TYR A 45 -10.49 -13.82 -3.94
C TYR A 45 -11.67 -14.71 -3.60
N ASN A 46 -12.87 -14.30 -4.02
CA ASN A 46 -14.10 -15.05 -3.74
C ASN A 46 -14.17 -16.42 -4.46
N LYS A 47 -13.30 -16.66 -5.45
CA LYS A 47 -13.17 -17.98 -6.10
C LYS A 47 -12.38 -18.98 -5.26
N ASN A 48 -11.52 -18.51 -4.35
CA ASN A 48 -10.76 -19.36 -3.45
C ASN A 48 -11.48 -19.49 -2.11
N LYS A 49 -12.20 -20.62 -1.91
CA LYS A 49 -12.95 -20.89 -0.67
C LYS A 49 -12.06 -21.15 0.54
N ASN A 50 -10.78 -21.45 0.32
CA ASN A 50 -9.80 -21.73 1.37
C ASN A 50 -8.92 -20.52 1.68
N LEU A 51 -9.24 -19.35 1.11
CA LEU A 51 -8.54 -18.09 1.38
C LEU A 51 -9.05 -17.49 2.69
N VAL A 52 -8.13 -17.20 3.56
CA VAL A 52 -8.35 -16.49 4.82
C VAL A 52 -7.67 -15.13 4.74
N LEU A 53 -8.43 -14.08 5.02
CA LEU A 53 -7.97 -12.70 4.98
C LEU A 53 -7.83 -12.18 6.42
N ILE A 54 -6.71 -11.56 6.72
CA ILE A 54 -6.49 -10.96 8.03
C ILE A 54 -6.18 -9.47 7.83
N ALA A 55 -7.06 -8.63 8.36
CA ALA A 55 -6.85 -7.19 8.44
C ALA A 55 -6.01 -6.84 9.66
N ARG A 56 -5.21 -5.77 9.59
CA ARG A 56 -4.46 -5.25 10.72
C ARG A 56 -5.07 -4.01 11.37
N ASP A 57 -6.16 -3.49 10.83
CA ASP A 57 -6.86 -2.30 11.31
C ASP A 57 -8.35 -2.38 10.99
N GLU A 58 -9.16 -1.57 11.70
CA GLU A 58 -10.61 -1.59 11.61
C GLU A 58 -11.14 -1.19 10.22
N GLU A 59 -10.50 -0.23 9.54
CA GLU A 59 -10.91 0.20 8.21
C GLU A 59 -10.69 -0.90 7.19
N SER A 60 -9.51 -1.53 7.23
CA SER A 60 -9.22 -2.69 6.40
C SER A 60 -10.19 -3.84 6.66
N PHE A 61 -10.51 -4.10 7.93
CA PHE A 61 -11.47 -5.13 8.31
C PHE A 61 -12.86 -4.84 7.76
N LYS A 62 -13.31 -3.60 7.83
CA LYS A 62 -14.59 -3.17 7.27
C LYS A 62 -14.62 -3.35 5.75
N ILE A 63 -13.58 -2.88 5.03
CA ILE A 63 -13.48 -3.05 3.57
C ILE A 63 -13.55 -4.53 3.20
N LEU A 64 -12.81 -5.39 3.90
CA LEU A 64 -12.83 -6.81 3.64
C LEU A 64 -14.21 -7.42 3.91
N LYS A 65 -14.84 -7.11 5.03
CA LYS A 65 -16.17 -7.64 5.40
C LYS A 65 -17.28 -7.21 4.46
N GLU A 66 -17.21 -6.01 3.93
CA GLU A 66 -18.23 -5.46 3.02
C GLU A 66 -18.12 -6.05 1.61
N ASN A 67 -16.93 -6.45 1.18
CA ASN A 67 -16.68 -6.80 -0.23
C ASN A 67 -16.34 -8.27 -0.47
N PHE A 68 -15.85 -9.01 0.53
CA PHE A 68 -15.37 -10.39 0.33
C PHE A 68 -16.19 -11.39 1.13
N ILE A 69 -16.41 -12.58 0.55
CA ILE A 69 -17.14 -13.69 1.19
C ILE A 69 -16.23 -14.65 1.95
N ASN A 70 -14.93 -14.42 1.88
CA ASN A 70 -13.90 -15.23 2.50
C ASN A 70 -13.97 -15.19 4.03
N GLU A 71 -13.26 -16.06 4.69
CA GLU A 71 -13.07 -16.02 6.13
C GLU A 71 -12.17 -14.84 6.49
N ILE A 72 -12.68 -13.90 7.33
CA ILE A 72 -12.00 -12.63 7.61
C ILE A 72 -11.82 -12.47 9.11
N TYR A 73 -10.58 -12.23 9.52
CA TYR A 73 -10.18 -11.95 10.89
C TYR A 73 -9.52 -10.58 11.00
N MET A 74 -9.39 -10.10 12.23
CA MET A 74 -8.62 -8.91 12.54
C MET A 74 -7.56 -9.27 13.58
N LEU A 75 -6.29 -9.03 13.24
CA LEU A 75 -5.14 -9.19 14.11
C LEU A 75 -4.21 -7.98 13.93
N PRO A 76 -3.50 -7.57 14.96
CA PRO A 76 -2.50 -6.52 14.84
C PRO A 76 -1.38 -6.91 13.86
N ASP A 77 -0.51 -5.96 13.52
CA ASP A 77 0.67 -6.24 12.69
C ASP A 77 1.52 -7.35 13.34
N VAL A 78 1.92 -8.32 12.54
CA VAL A 78 2.65 -9.52 13.04
C VAL A 78 3.96 -9.16 13.72
N VAL A 79 4.61 -8.05 13.35
CA VAL A 79 5.85 -7.59 13.99
C VAL A 79 5.65 -7.28 15.47
N LEU A 80 4.42 -6.94 15.88
CA LEU A 80 4.07 -6.76 17.29
C LEU A 80 4.09 -8.07 18.12
N SER A 81 4.23 -9.24 17.49
CA SER A 81 4.49 -10.49 18.21
C SER A 81 5.95 -10.68 18.63
N LEU A 82 6.83 -9.78 18.22
CA LEU A 82 8.24 -9.80 18.60
C LEU A 82 8.47 -8.95 19.85
N ASN A 83 9.40 -9.39 20.70
CA ASN A 83 9.92 -8.59 21.80
C ASN A 83 11.44 -8.42 21.61
N ALA A 84 11.85 -7.18 21.42
CA ALA A 84 13.25 -6.80 21.20
C ALA A 84 13.71 -5.79 22.29
N VAL A 85 13.08 -5.80 23.45
CA VAL A 85 13.46 -4.92 24.58
C VAL A 85 14.82 -5.35 25.13
N ASP A 86 15.79 -4.46 25.12
CA ASP A 86 17.09 -4.65 25.78
C ASP A 86 17.22 -3.67 26.95
N VAL A 87 16.95 -4.17 28.15
CA VAL A 87 17.03 -3.37 29.38
C VAL A 87 18.44 -2.94 29.76
N LYS A 88 19.48 -3.58 29.17
CA LYS A 88 20.89 -3.25 29.42
C LYS A 88 21.43 -2.22 28.45
N LYS A 89 20.74 -1.99 27.35
CA LYS A 89 21.16 -1.05 26.32
C LYS A 89 21.06 0.38 26.83
N LYS A 90 22.18 1.10 26.82
CA LYS A 90 22.15 2.53 27.10
C LYS A 90 21.61 3.26 25.88
N ARG A 91 20.56 4.02 26.10
CA ARG A 91 19.93 4.85 25.08
C ARG A 91 20.63 6.21 25.00
N LYS A 92 20.75 6.76 23.79
CA LYS A 92 21.36 8.06 23.58
C LYS A 92 20.78 8.73 22.34
N GLY A 93 20.42 10.00 22.51
CA GLY A 93 20.00 10.86 21.40
C GLY A 93 18.61 10.55 20.85
N ALA A 94 18.23 11.29 19.83
CA ALA A 94 16.97 11.12 19.12
C ALA A 94 17.19 10.43 17.77
N LEU A 95 16.23 9.59 17.38
CA LEU A 95 16.19 8.92 16.09
C LEU A 95 15.00 9.46 15.29
N ILE A 96 15.28 10.05 14.13
CA ILE A 96 14.27 10.57 13.20
C ILE A 96 14.10 9.55 12.08
N CYS A 97 12.85 9.06 11.92
CA CYS A 97 12.46 8.09 10.91
C CYS A 97 11.26 8.63 10.15
N LEU A 98 11.45 9.70 9.40
CA LEU A 98 10.41 10.38 8.64
C LEU A 98 10.49 10.06 7.16
N ARG A 99 9.33 10.09 6.51
CA ARG A 99 9.19 9.87 5.06
C ARG A 99 9.65 11.09 4.28
N SER A 100 10.25 10.83 3.13
CA SER A 100 10.57 11.85 2.12
C SER A 100 9.72 11.72 0.86
N ASP A 101 8.76 10.78 0.85
CA ASP A 101 7.91 10.46 -0.30
C ASP A 101 6.53 11.15 -0.23
N LYS A 102 5.70 10.90 -1.25
CA LYS A 102 4.37 11.51 -1.42
C LYS A 102 3.35 11.16 -0.32
N GLU A 103 3.62 10.18 0.51
CA GLU A 103 2.74 9.80 1.64
C GLU A 103 3.04 10.62 2.90
N SER A 104 4.06 11.48 2.91
CA SER A 104 4.32 12.39 4.04
C SER A 104 3.23 13.47 4.11
N VAL A 105 2.67 13.66 5.30
CA VAL A 105 1.67 14.69 5.60
C VAL A 105 2.29 15.89 6.33
N MET A 106 3.47 15.69 6.91
CA MET A 106 4.18 16.78 7.60
C MET A 106 4.63 17.83 6.59
N ASN A 107 4.30 19.09 6.86
CA ASN A 107 4.84 20.19 6.09
C ASN A 107 6.32 20.45 6.49
N GLN A 108 7.06 21.09 5.61
CA GLN A 108 8.48 21.36 5.82
C GLN A 108 8.76 22.18 7.08
N GLN A 109 7.88 23.13 7.42
CA GLN A 109 8.02 23.97 8.61
C GLN A 109 7.90 23.16 9.90
N ASP A 110 6.98 22.18 9.95
CA ASP A 110 6.85 21.30 11.12
C ASP A 110 8.07 20.39 11.29
N VAL A 111 8.62 19.88 10.19
CA VAL A 111 9.89 19.10 10.22
C VAL A 111 11.03 19.94 10.76
N GLU A 112 11.21 21.17 10.27
CA GLU A 112 12.25 22.09 10.72
C GLU A 112 12.07 22.46 12.20
N ASN A 113 10.83 22.68 12.65
CA ASN A 113 10.52 22.97 14.04
C ASN A 113 10.85 21.78 14.97
N VAL A 114 10.49 20.56 14.54
CA VAL A 114 10.83 19.31 15.27
C VAL A 114 12.33 19.14 15.36
N GLU A 115 13.05 19.30 14.24
CA GLU A 115 14.50 19.17 14.24
C GLU A 115 15.19 20.21 15.14
N SER A 116 14.75 21.46 15.06
CA SER A 116 15.29 22.54 15.90
C SER A 116 15.07 22.26 17.38
N PHE A 117 13.85 21.83 17.73
CA PHE A 117 13.50 21.45 19.09
C PHE A 117 14.37 20.31 19.62
N LEU A 118 14.67 19.30 18.79
CA LEU A 118 15.51 18.16 19.17
C LEU A 118 16.98 18.55 19.29
N LYS A 119 17.50 19.42 18.41
CA LYS A 119 18.90 19.92 18.47
C LYS A 119 19.21 20.67 19.79
N GLU A 120 18.20 21.30 20.38
CA GLU A 120 18.36 21.97 21.68
C GLU A 120 18.45 21.00 22.87
N ARG A 121 17.90 19.77 22.71
CA ARG A 121 17.67 18.82 23.83
C ARG A 121 18.54 17.58 23.77
N PHE A 122 18.94 17.18 22.59
CA PHE A 122 19.74 15.98 22.37
C PHE A 122 21.11 16.33 21.78
N SER A 123 22.15 15.74 22.35
CA SER A 123 23.50 15.89 21.84
C SER A 123 23.79 15.13 20.56
N GLU A 124 22.90 14.19 20.20
CA GLU A 124 23.02 13.34 19.03
C GLU A 124 21.64 13.15 18.39
N ILE A 125 21.55 13.39 17.08
CA ILE A 125 20.36 13.12 16.27
C ILE A 125 20.80 12.22 15.13
N LYS A 126 20.12 11.08 14.99
CA LYS A 126 20.31 10.14 13.88
C LYS A 126 19.09 10.12 12.98
N TYR A 127 19.32 9.88 11.70
CA TYR A 127 18.27 9.72 10.71
C TYR A 127 18.30 8.28 10.21
N THR A 128 17.11 7.73 10.03
CA THR A 128 16.93 6.37 9.53
C THR A 128 15.65 6.27 8.71
N ASP A 129 15.54 5.20 7.93
CA ASP A 129 14.31 4.80 7.28
C ASP A 129 14.05 3.30 7.54
N THR A 130 12.79 2.91 7.59
CA THR A 130 12.38 1.51 7.64
C THR A 130 12.34 0.86 6.27
N GLN A 131 12.37 1.66 5.21
CA GLN A 131 12.54 1.20 3.84
C GLN A 131 14.03 1.08 3.52
N MET A 132 14.43 -0.02 2.90
CA MET A 132 15.81 -0.32 2.56
C MET A 132 15.84 -0.83 1.12
N ASP A 133 16.62 -0.18 0.26
CA ASP A 133 16.68 -0.52 -1.17
C ASP A 133 17.79 -1.54 -1.47
N ASP A 134 18.85 -1.61 -0.64
CA ASP A 134 20.05 -2.43 -0.89
C ASP A 134 20.05 -3.74 -0.08
N TYR A 135 18.91 -4.43 0.04
CA TYR A 135 18.90 -5.72 0.72
C TYR A 135 18.97 -6.89 -0.28
N CYS A 136 19.68 -7.92 0.13
CA CYS A 136 19.68 -9.22 -0.54
C CYS A 136 19.38 -10.32 0.48
N LYS A 137 19.17 -11.54 -0.01
CA LYS A 137 18.82 -12.68 0.85
C LYS A 137 19.90 -12.93 1.92
N GLU A 138 21.16 -12.72 1.57
CA GLU A 138 22.34 -13.01 2.38
C GLU A 138 22.52 -12.02 3.52
N ASN A 139 22.17 -10.73 3.34
CA ASN A 139 22.39 -9.67 4.32
C ASN A 139 21.12 -9.27 5.10
N ARG A 140 19.95 -9.77 4.72
CA ARG A 140 18.65 -9.35 5.28
C ARG A 140 18.57 -9.48 6.80
N GLU A 141 19.04 -10.60 7.35
CA GLU A 141 19.01 -10.82 8.81
C GLU A 141 19.91 -9.84 9.55
N GLN A 142 21.07 -9.54 9.00
CA GLN A 142 22.01 -8.59 9.58
C GLN A 142 21.45 -7.16 9.55
N LEU A 143 20.88 -6.76 8.43
CA LEU A 143 20.27 -5.44 8.26
C LEU A 143 19.08 -5.24 9.20
N LEU A 144 18.21 -6.26 9.34
CA LEU A 144 17.11 -6.21 10.29
C LEU A 144 17.61 -6.06 11.75
N LYS A 145 18.67 -6.80 12.10
CA LYS A 145 19.29 -6.72 13.41
C LYS A 145 19.85 -5.32 13.69
N GLN A 146 20.57 -4.77 12.73
CA GLN A 146 21.10 -3.40 12.81
C GLN A 146 19.96 -2.38 12.97
N LYS A 147 18.88 -2.55 12.20
CA LYS A 147 17.72 -1.68 12.30
C LYS A 147 17.09 -1.72 13.70
N ILE A 148 16.86 -2.89 14.25
CA ILE A 148 16.36 -3.05 15.62
C ILE A 148 17.31 -2.40 16.64
N GLU A 149 18.61 -2.55 16.45
CA GLU A 149 19.63 -1.94 17.33
C GLU A 149 19.63 -0.41 17.28
N GLU A 150 19.35 0.20 16.12
CA GLU A 150 19.16 1.65 16.00
C GLU A 150 18.03 2.13 16.90
N PHE A 151 16.85 1.48 16.83
CA PHE A 151 15.71 1.82 17.65
C PHE A 151 15.95 1.57 19.14
N GLN A 152 16.59 0.45 19.51
CA GLN A 152 16.97 0.15 20.89
C GLN A 152 17.91 1.19 21.50
N SER A 153 18.74 1.82 20.66
CA SER A 153 19.78 2.74 21.11
C SER A 153 19.29 4.18 21.27
N ALA A 154 18.10 4.53 20.78
CA ALA A 154 17.56 5.88 20.86
C ALA A 154 16.84 6.13 22.18
N GLU A 155 16.93 7.35 22.71
CA GLU A 155 16.14 7.82 23.86
C GLU A 155 14.72 8.19 23.44
N LEU A 156 14.57 8.67 22.19
CA LEU A 156 13.30 9.08 21.61
C LEU A 156 13.32 8.80 20.11
N VAL A 157 12.22 8.27 19.59
CA VAL A 157 11.98 8.10 18.17
C VAL A 157 10.91 9.07 17.71
N ILE A 158 11.13 9.72 16.58
CA ILE A 158 10.14 10.52 15.87
C ILE A 158 9.90 9.88 14.53
N THR A 159 8.63 9.57 14.20
CA THR A 159 8.32 8.86 12.97
C THR A 159 6.94 9.18 12.43
N ASP A 160 6.79 9.15 11.10
CA ASP A 160 5.54 9.03 10.37
C ASP A 160 5.44 7.69 9.59
N ARG A 161 6.43 6.80 9.83
CA ARG A 161 6.47 5.45 9.32
C ARG A 161 5.76 4.49 10.27
N LEU A 162 4.84 3.69 9.75
CA LEU A 162 4.15 2.66 10.55
C LEU A 162 5.14 1.73 11.24
N HIS A 163 6.09 1.16 10.49
CA HIS A 163 7.09 0.26 11.10
C HIS A 163 8.09 0.99 11.99
N GLY A 164 8.30 2.30 11.80
CA GLY A 164 9.04 3.12 12.77
C GLY A 164 8.37 3.15 14.14
N MET A 165 7.03 3.32 14.16
CA MET A 165 6.23 3.23 15.39
C MET A 165 6.26 1.81 15.98
N ILE A 166 6.06 0.77 15.16
CA ILE A 166 6.06 -0.63 15.61
C ILE A 166 7.42 -1.03 16.18
N PHE A 167 8.53 -0.69 15.51
CA PHE A 167 9.88 -0.95 16.02
C PHE A 167 10.15 -0.26 17.36
N SER A 168 9.63 0.95 17.52
CA SER A 168 9.71 1.65 18.82
C SER A 168 9.00 0.89 19.92
N VAL A 169 7.80 0.33 19.63
CA VAL A 169 7.02 -0.45 20.58
C VAL A 169 7.76 -1.72 21.00
N ILE A 170 8.19 -2.54 20.02
CA ILE A 170 8.83 -3.83 20.33
C ILE A 170 10.21 -3.68 20.98
N THR A 171 10.86 -2.54 20.82
CA THR A 171 12.13 -2.22 21.50
C THR A 171 11.93 -1.47 22.84
N GLY A 172 10.69 -1.13 23.18
CA GLY A 172 10.37 -0.34 24.39
C GLY A 172 10.92 1.09 24.32
N THR A 173 11.10 1.65 23.12
CA THR A 173 11.65 2.99 22.93
C THR A 173 10.53 4.01 22.91
N PRO A 174 10.63 5.13 23.67
CA PRO A 174 9.67 6.22 23.56
C PRO A 174 9.53 6.72 22.14
N CYS A 175 8.30 6.93 21.67
CA CYS A 175 8.02 7.30 20.30
C CYS A 175 6.94 8.36 20.20
N ILE A 176 7.21 9.40 19.40
CA ILE A 176 6.20 10.35 18.94
C ILE A 176 5.97 10.08 17.46
N ALA A 177 4.75 9.63 17.15
CA ALA A 177 4.37 9.27 15.80
C ALA A 177 3.47 10.37 15.21
N PHE A 178 3.67 10.68 13.94
CA PHE A 178 2.76 11.47 13.11
C PHE A 178 1.96 10.53 12.21
N ASP A 179 0.76 10.95 11.84
CA ASP A 179 -0.02 10.18 10.90
C ASP A 179 0.51 10.37 9.47
N ASN A 180 0.09 9.51 8.56
CA ASN A 180 0.41 9.59 7.15
C ASN A 180 -0.86 9.74 6.31
N PHE A 181 -0.71 10.01 5.00
CA PHE A 181 -1.81 10.26 4.08
C PHE A 181 -2.91 9.18 4.11
N ASN A 182 -2.55 7.92 4.31
CA ASN A 182 -3.47 6.78 4.31
C ASN A 182 -3.94 6.40 5.72
N ALA A 183 -3.73 7.25 6.74
CA ALA A 183 -4.08 6.99 8.13
C ALA A 183 -3.56 5.64 8.69
N LYS A 184 -2.54 5.03 8.07
CA LYS A 184 -2.00 3.71 8.47
C LYS A 184 -1.41 3.75 9.87
N VAL A 185 -0.75 4.85 10.22
CA VAL A 185 -0.12 5.01 11.55
C VAL A 185 -1.20 5.15 12.60
N LYS A 186 -2.18 6.01 12.37
CA LYS A 186 -3.32 6.22 13.27
C LYS A 186 -4.11 4.94 13.49
N ASN A 187 -4.44 4.22 12.43
CA ASN A 187 -5.26 3.02 12.52
C ASN A 187 -4.58 1.91 13.34
N VAL A 188 -3.27 1.72 13.18
CA VAL A 188 -2.53 0.77 14.02
C VAL A 188 -2.29 1.32 15.42
N TYR A 189 -2.09 2.63 15.58
CA TYR A 189 -1.96 3.26 16.89
C TYR A 189 -3.17 3.00 17.80
N LEU A 190 -4.38 2.84 17.26
CA LEU A 190 -5.56 2.51 18.06
C LEU A 190 -5.41 1.20 18.85
N TYR A 191 -4.64 0.23 18.34
CA TYR A 191 -4.25 -0.98 19.08
C TYR A 191 -3.22 -0.70 20.18
N LEU A 192 -2.45 0.36 20.01
CA LEU A 192 -1.32 0.72 20.85
C LEU A 192 -1.64 1.88 21.81
N LYS A 193 -2.87 2.40 21.79
CA LYS A 193 -3.28 3.60 22.55
C LYS A 193 -3.00 3.50 24.06
N ASP A 194 -3.04 2.27 24.60
CA ASP A 194 -2.75 2.00 26.00
C ASP A 194 -1.24 1.79 26.27
N ASN A 195 -0.41 1.77 25.21
CA ASN A 195 1.04 1.76 25.35
C ASN A 195 1.53 3.15 25.75
N CYS A 196 2.05 3.26 26.95
CA CYS A 196 2.48 4.55 27.51
C CYS A 196 3.70 5.17 26.82
N ASN A 197 4.42 4.39 25.98
CA ASN A 197 5.65 4.83 25.31
C ASN A 197 5.41 5.41 23.93
N VAL A 198 4.20 5.37 23.40
CA VAL A 198 3.88 5.90 22.08
C VAL A 198 2.83 6.98 22.19
N LYS A 199 3.03 8.08 21.47
CA LYS A 199 2.07 9.16 21.32
C LYS A 199 1.87 9.48 19.85
N LEU A 200 0.61 9.52 19.41
CA LEU A 200 0.25 10.00 18.08
C LEU A 200 -0.07 11.50 18.15
N VAL A 201 0.51 12.26 17.26
CA VAL A 201 0.36 13.73 17.20
C VAL A 201 0.03 14.17 15.78
N CYS A 202 -0.60 15.35 15.66
CA CYS A 202 -1.02 15.88 14.36
C CYS A 202 -0.27 17.15 13.95
N ASP A 203 0.43 17.81 14.88
CA ASP A 203 1.12 19.06 14.66
C ASP A 203 2.26 19.27 15.67
N PHE A 204 3.07 20.30 15.45
CA PHE A 204 4.21 20.62 16.33
C PHE A 204 3.79 20.98 17.77
N LYS A 205 2.63 21.59 17.97
CA LYS A 205 2.16 21.89 19.33
C LYS A 205 1.87 20.61 20.11
N LYS A 206 1.20 19.64 19.48
CA LYS A 206 0.94 18.33 20.08
C LYS A 206 2.21 17.52 20.26
N PHE A 207 3.19 17.70 19.38
CA PHE A 207 4.52 17.13 19.53
C PHE A 207 5.20 17.58 20.82
N THR A 208 5.20 18.86 21.12
CA THR A 208 5.82 19.38 22.36
C THR A 208 5.09 18.87 23.62
N GLU A 209 3.76 18.82 23.60
CA GLU A 209 2.95 18.24 24.70
C GLU A 209 3.28 16.74 24.90
N ALA A 210 3.43 15.99 23.80
CA ALA A 210 3.76 14.56 23.82
C ALA A 210 5.20 14.33 24.35
N TYR A 211 6.16 15.17 23.94
CA TYR A 211 7.52 15.12 24.43
C TYR A 211 7.57 15.24 25.95
N GLU A 212 6.91 16.23 26.54
CA GLU A 212 6.88 16.43 27.99
C GLU A 212 6.23 15.22 28.73
N GLN A 213 5.30 14.54 28.09
CA GLN A 213 4.68 13.33 28.64
C GLN A 213 5.59 12.12 28.60
N LEU A 214 6.46 12.03 27.59
CA LEU A 214 7.35 10.88 27.36
C LEU A 214 8.72 11.08 27.99
N CYS A 215 9.17 12.34 28.15
CA CYS A 215 10.48 12.67 28.69
C CYS A 215 10.69 12.07 30.07
N GLY A 216 11.77 11.34 30.24
CA GLY A 216 12.13 10.68 31.51
C GLY A 216 11.30 9.44 31.86
N LYS A 217 10.32 9.05 31.04
CA LYS A 217 9.60 7.80 31.20
C LYS A 217 10.29 6.69 30.40
N ILE A 218 11.22 6.02 31.05
CA ILE A 218 11.81 4.81 30.46
C ILE A 218 10.91 3.63 30.83
N SER A 219 9.99 3.26 29.96
CA SER A 219 9.34 1.97 30.05
C SER A 219 10.10 1.00 29.15
N ASN A 220 10.97 0.24 29.72
CA ASN A 220 11.67 -0.85 29.02
C ASN A 220 10.83 -2.13 29.03
N SER A 221 9.52 -2.01 28.94
CA SER A 221 8.62 -3.18 28.95
C SER A 221 7.70 -3.15 27.75
N TYR A 222 7.63 -4.27 27.07
CA TYR A 222 6.63 -4.60 26.10
C TYR A 222 6.18 -6.04 26.36
N ASP A 223 4.88 -6.30 26.41
CA ASP A 223 4.32 -7.64 26.60
C ASP A 223 3.65 -8.10 25.30
N GLU A 224 4.35 -8.94 24.57
CA GLU A 224 3.91 -9.53 23.30
C GLU A 224 2.97 -10.72 23.46
N LYS A 225 2.85 -11.26 24.68
CA LYS A 225 2.13 -12.54 24.94
C LYS A 225 0.68 -12.50 24.49
N TYR A 226 0.01 -11.39 24.75
CA TYR A 226 -1.37 -11.22 24.30
C TYR A 226 -1.49 -11.26 22.77
N ILE A 227 -0.54 -10.64 22.08
CA ILE A 227 -0.49 -10.65 20.60
C ILE A 227 -0.24 -12.07 20.09
N ILE A 228 0.75 -12.77 20.65
CA ILE A 228 1.06 -14.17 20.32
C ILE A 228 -0.16 -15.07 20.54
N GLN A 229 -0.86 -14.89 21.65
CA GLN A 229 -2.06 -15.68 21.94
C GLN A 229 -3.15 -15.47 20.87
N GLN A 230 -3.44 -14.23 20.50
CA GLN A 230 -4.42 -13.93 19.45
C GLN A 230 -4.06 -14.58 18.11
N PHE A 231 -2.77 -14.53 17.72
CA PHE A 231 -2.30 -15.20 16.50
C PHE A 231 -2.47 -16.72 16.61
N THR A 232 -2.08 -17.32 17.74
CA THR A 232 -2.17 -18.75 17.96
C THR A 232 -3.61 -19.24 17.85
N GLU A 233 -4.55 -18.57 18.54
CA GLU A 233 -5.97 -18.92 18.51
C GLU A 233 -6.57 -18.89 17.09
N ILE A 234 -6.22 -17.91 16.29
CA ILE A 234 -6.73 -17.80 14.91
C ILE A 234 -6.04 -18.81 13.99
N LEU A 235 -4.72 -18.94 14.08
CA LEU A 235 -3.96 -19.87 13.23
C LEU A 235 -4.36 -21.31 13.52
N ASP A 236 -4.52 -21.71 14.78
CA ASP A 236 -5.00 -23.04 15.16
C ASP A 236 -6.40 -23.30 14.60
N LYS A 237 -7.31 -22.34 14.74
CA LYS A 237 -8.66 -22.45 14.18
C LYS A 237 -8.65 -22.61 12.66
N VAL A 238 -7.77 -21.89 11.97
CA VAL A 238 -7.69 -21.91 10.51
C VAL A 238 -6.92 -23.13 10.00
N CYS A 239 -5.80 -23.49 10.62
CA CYS A 239 -4.95 -24.60 10.18
C CYS A 239 -5.58 -25.97 10.46
N LEU A 240 -6.37 -26.12 11.52
CA LEU A 240 -7.04 -27.38 11.87
C LEU A 240 -8.23 -27.72 10.95
N LYS A 241 -8.76 -26.76 10.22
CA LYS A 241 -9.80 -27.04 9.23
C LYS A 241 -9.23 -27.88 8.08
N THR A 242 -9.69 -29.11 7.97
CA THR A 242 -9.31 -30.00 6.85
C THR A 242 -9.76 -29.41 5.53
N VAL A 243 -8.82 -29.27 4.59
CA VAL A 243 -9.14 -28.96 3.21
C VAL A 243 -9.68 -30.25 2.58
N GLU A 244 -10.96 -30.32 2.30
CA GLU A 244 -11.56 -31.40 1.53
C GLU A 244 -11.14 -31.23 0.06
N ASN A 245 -10.02 -31.80 -0.33
CA ASN A 245 -9.60 -31.86 -1.72
C ASN A 245 -9.00 -33.22 -2.05
N ASP A 246 -9.43 -33.80 -3.14
CA ASP A 246 -8.96 -35.06 -3.71
C ASP A 246 -7.50 -35.04 -4.23
N THR A 247 -6.76 -33.98 -3.96
CA THR A 247 -5.37 -33.78 -4.39
C THR A 247 -4.36 -33.97 -3.25
N LYS A 248 -4.67 -34.82 -2.29
CA LYS A 248 -3.87 -35.07 -1.08
C LYS A 248 -2.39 -35.46 -1.35
N ASP A 249 -2.08 -36.08 -2.49
CA ASP A 249 -0.76 -36.67 -2.67
C ASP A 249 0.36 -35.71 -3.11
N ILE A 250 0.04 -34.65 -3.85
CA ILE A 250 1.10 -33.80 -4.41
C ILE A 250 1.56 -32.74 -3.41
N TYR A 251 0.63 -32.22 -2.62
CA TYR A 251 0.92 -31.09 -1.71
C TYR A 251 1.42 -31.51 -0.33
N GLN A 252 0.96 -32.66 0.20
CA GLN A 252 1.56 -33.22 1.43
C GLN A 252 3.05 -33.47 1.21
N LYS A 253 3.42 -33.96 0.04
CA LYS A 253 4.80 -34.14 -0.37
C LYS A 253 5.58 -32.82 -0.43
N SER A 254 5.01 -31.78 -0.96
CA SER A 254 5.63 -30.44 -1.04
C SER A 254 5.78 -29.74 0.32
N ILE A 255 4.84 -29.96 1.26
CA ILE A 255 4.95 -29.44 2.63
C ILE A 255 5.99 -30.22 3.43
N ASP A 256 6.01 -31.55 3.30
CA ASP A 256 7.00 -32.40 3.93
C ASP A 256 8.41 -32.06 3.40
N GLU A 257 8.50 -31.72 2.13
CA GLU A 257 9.71 -31.28 1.45
C GLU A 257 10.16 -29.86 1.91
N MET A 258 9.24 -28.95 2.11
CA MET A 258 9.54 -27.62 2.68
C MET A 258 9.96 -27.71 4.14
N LEU A 259 9.32 -28.56 4.93
CA LEU A 259 9.73 -28.85 6.31
C LEU A 259 11.09 -29.54 6.36
N GLY A 260 11.40 -30.40 5.37
CA GLY A 260 12.72 -30.99 5.15
C GLY A 260 13.80 -29.95 4.90
N TYR A 261 13.51 -28.91 4.13
CA TYR A 261 14.44 -27.80 3.88
C TYR A 261 14.77 -27.00 5.16
N TRP A 262 13.82 -26.83 6.08
CA TRP A 262 14.09 -26.27 7.40
C TRP A 262 14.86 -27.21 8.32
N GLY A 263 14.67 -28.53 8.15
CA GLY A 263 15.45 -29.58 8.82
C GLY A 263 16.92 -29.58 8.39
N LEU A 264 17.23 -29.18 7.14
CA LEU A 264 18.59 -29.15 6.58
C LEU A 264 19.55 -28.18 7.32
N ARG A 265 19.06 -27.14 7.96
CA ARG A 265 19.89 -26.28 8.82
C ARG A 265 20.36 -27.00 10.10
N HIS A 266 19.60 -27.99 10.56
CA HIS A 266 20.01 -28.89 11.65
C HIS A 266 20.91 -30.05 11.15
N TYR A 267 20.83 -30.35 9.87
CA TYR A 267 21.44 -31.50 9.22
C TYR A 267 22.96 -31.38 9.03
N GLN A 268 23.51 -30.19 8.89
CA GLN A 268 24.97 -29.97 8.84
C GLN A 268 25.70 -30.41 10.12
N LYS A 269 24.99 -30.64 11.22
CA LYS A 269 25.56 -31.13 12.50
C LYS A 269 25.53 -32.66 12.67
N VAL A 270 24.89 -33.39 11.76
CA VAL A 270 24.67 -34.84 11.89
C VAL A 270 25.43 -35.62 10.82
N LEU A 271 26.40 -35.02 10.13
CA LEU A 271 27.04 -35.50 8.90
C LEU A 271 28.00 -36.71 9.04
N ASP A 272 28.06 -37.42 10.18
CA ASP A 272 29.09 -38.47 10.40
C ASP A 272 28.55 -39.89 10.63
N SER A 273 27.31 -40.25 10.23
CA SER A 273 26.81 -41.59 10.43
C SER A 273 26.26 -42.30 9.15
N GLU A 274 26.26 -43.64 9.13
CA GLU A 274 25.84 -44.48 7.99
C GLU A 274 24.37 -44.30 7.54
N GLU A 275 23.49 -43.78 8.36
CA GLU A 275 22.13 -43.39 7.99
C GLU A 275 22.10 -42.28 6.93
N LEU A 276 23.18 -41.52 6.86
CA LEU A 276 23.39 -40.41 5.91
C LEU A 276 23.42 -40.86 4.44
N ARG A 277 23.87 -42.08 4.16
CA ARG A 277 24.01 -42.58 2.79
C ARG A 277 22.65 -42.81 2.13
N LYS A 278 21.66 -43.26 2.91
CA LYS A 278 20.27 -43.41 2.44
C LYS A 278 19.58 -42.03 2.27
N SER A 279 19.84 -41.12 3.16
CA SER A 279 19.37 -39.75 3.08
C SER A 279 19.97 -38.97 1.91
N LYS A 280 21.26 -39.21 1.57
CA LYS A 280 21.93 -38.58 0.45
C LYS A 280 21.29 -38.93 -0.90
N GLN A 281 20.91 -40.19 -1.07
CA GLN A 281 20.26 -40.67 -2.30
C GLN A 281 18.84 -40.08 -2.47
N SER A 282 18.12 -39.92 -1.36
CA SER A 282 16.82 -39.20 -1.34
C SER A 282 16.99 -37.72 -1.63
N PHE A 283 18.08 -37.12 -1.15
CA PHE A 283 18.42 -35.73 -1.37
C PHE A 283 18.81 -35.42 -2.83
N GLU A 284 19.61 -36.31 -3.46
CA GLU A 284 19.97 -36.17 -4.88
C GLU A 284 18.74 -36.25 -5.79
N GLN A 285 17.79 -37.13 -5.47
CA GLN A 285 16.48 -37.15 -6.16
C GLN A 285 15.69 -35.88 -5.94
N HIS A 286 15.81 -35.29 -4.77
CA HIS A 286 15.13 -34.06 -4.41
C HIS A 286 15.73 -32.81 -5.10
N VAL A 287 17.06 -32.75 -5.19
CA VAL A 287 17.77 -31.73 -5.94
C VAL A 287 17.36 -31.76 -7.41
N SER A 288 17.29 -32.96 -8.00
CA SER A 288 16.83 -33.14 -9.39
C SER A 288 15.41 -32.65 -9.61
N PHE A 289 14.50 -32.88 -8.67
CA PHE A 289 13.13 -32.36 -8.72
C PHE A 289 13.06 -30.85 -8.58
N LEU A 290 13.90 -30.25 -7.71
CA LEU A 290 13.98 -28.80 -7.56
C LEU A 290 14.57 -28.13 -8.81
N GLU A 291 15.55 -28.78 -9.46
CA GLU A 291 16.12 -28.32 -10.72
C GLU A 291 15.07 -28.35 -11.85
N GLU A 292 14.25 -29.41 -11.91
CA GLU A 292 13.16 -29.52 -12.87
C GLU A 292 12.09 -28.46 -12.64
N ASN A 293 11.71 -28.20 -11.38
CA ASN A 293 10.79 -27.10 -11.04
C ASN A 293 11.39 -25.71 -11.31
N LEU A 294 12.70 -25.55 -11.10
CA LEU A 294 13.40 -24.32 -11.44
C LEU A 294 13.38 -24.08 -12.96
N GLN A 295 13.52 -25.14 -13.75
CA GLN A 295 13.42 -25.04 -15.21
C GLN A 295 11.99 -24.67 -15.64
N ILE A 296 10.97 -25.31 -15.07
CA ILE A 296 9.56 -24.98 -15.33
C ILE A 296 9.28 -23.52 -15.00
N ASN A 297 9.82 -23.02 -13.89
CA ASN A 297 9.66 -21.59 -13.51
C ASN A 297 10.40 -20.65 -14.45
N LYS A 298 11.56 -21.05 -14.98
CA LYS A 298 12.27 -20.25 -15.99
C LYS A 298 11.48 -20.19 -17.29
N ASP A 299 10.98 -21.32 -17.77
CA ASP A 299 10.17 -21.41 -18.98
C ASP A 299 8.88 -20.58 -18.84
N TRP A 300 8.27 -20.62 -17.65
CA TRP A 300 7.10 -19.82 -17.34
C TRP A 300 7.41 -18.32 -17.32
N ASN A 301 8.55 -17.91 -16.72
CA ASN A 301 9.00 -16.52 -16.72
C ASN A 301 9.29 -16.01 -18.14
N GLU A 302 9.93 -16.84 -18.99
CA GLU A 302 10.16 -16.50 -20.39
C GLU A 302 8.85 -16.33 -21.16
N ASN A 303 7.84 -17.15 -20.87
CA ASN A 303 6.52 -17.01 -21.48
C ASN A 303 5.81 -15.73 -21.00
N LEU A 304 5.89 -15.40 -19.71
CA LEU A 304 5.38 -14.14 -19.18
C LEU A 304 6.09 -12.93 -19.79
N GLN A 305 7.39 -13.03 -20.00
CA GLN A 305 8.15 -11.95 -20.61
C GLN A 305 7.70 -11.71 -22.06
N LYS A 306 7.47 -12.78 -22.83
CA LYS A 306 6.90 -12.68 -24.19
C LYS A 306 5.51 -12.05 -24.19
N GLN A 307 4.64 -12.47 -23.28
CA GLN A 307 3.30 -11.88 -23.14
C GLN A 307 3.35 -10.40 -22.76
N ASN A 308 4.31 -10.00 -21.94
CA ASN A 308 4.52 -8.60 -21.60
C ASN A 308 5.02 -7.79 -22.77
N GLU A 309 5.93 -8.34 -23.58
CA GLU A 309 6.41 -7.70 -24.81
C GLU A 309 5.29 -7.50 -25.83
N GLU A 310 4.39 -8.49 -25.99
CA GLU A 310 3.19 -8.37 -26.83
C GLU A 310 2.26 -7.26 -26.32
N ARG A 311 1.97 -7.25 -25.02
CA ARG A 311 1.15 -6.20 -24.41
C ARG A 311 1.76 -4.80 -24.53
N MET A 312 3.10 -4.70 -24.47
CA MET A 312 3.77 -3.42 -24.69
C MET A 312 3.62 -2.91 -26.11
N LYS A 313 3.61 -3.81 -27.12
CA LYS A 313 3.32 -3.44 -28.51
C LYS A 313 1.87 -2.96 -28.67
N GLU A 314 0.92 -3.68 -28.11
CA GLU A 314 -0.49 -3.26 -28.10
C GLU A 314 -0.66 -1.88 -27.46
N LEU A 315 0.04 -1.63 -26.35
CA LEU A 315 0.00 -0.34 -25.66
C LEU A 315 0.54 0.80 -26.51
N GLU A 316 1.58 0.54 -27.29
CA GLU A 316 2.14 1.52 -28.22
C GLU A 316 1.18 1.83 -29.39
N GLU A 317 0.49 0.81 -29.90
CA GLU A 317 -0.58 1.00 -30.89
C GLU A 317 -1.73 1.85 -30.33
N TYR A 318 -2.16 1.59 -29.08
CA TYR A 318 -3.18 2.41 -28.41
C TYR A 318 -2.73 3.85 -28.21
N LYS A 319 -1.47 4.10 -27.85
CA LYS A 319 -0.93 5.47 -27.75
C LYS A 319 -1.02 6.21 -29.08
N ASN A 320 -0.56 5.57 -30.16
CA ASN A 320 -0.63 6.15 -31.50
C ASN A 320 -2.07 6.44 -31.92
N TRP A 321 -3.01 5.57 -31.57
CA TRP A 321 -4.43 5.79 -31.81
C TRP A 321 -4.99 6.98 -31.02
N VAL A 322 -4.62 7.11 -29.73
CA VAL A 322 -5.02 8.25 -28.89
C VAL A 322 -4.46 9.57 -29.44
N GLU A 323 -3.21 9.60 -29.85
CA GLU A 323 -2.60 10.79 -30.47
C GLU A 323 -3.32 11.21 -31.76
N ASN A 324 -3.74 10.22 -32.57
CA ASN A 324 -4.51 10.49 -33.78
C ASN A 324 -5.89 11.08 -33.46
N LEU A 325 -6.57 10.53 -32.43
CA LEU A 325 -7.84 11.08 -31.96
C LEU A 325 -7.69 12.51 -31.39
N GLN A 326 -6.59 12.80 -30.72
CA GLN A 326 -6.31 14.14 -30.22
C GLN A 326 -6.16 15.14 -31.37
N LYS A 327 -5.42 14.79 -32.41
CA LYS A 327 -5.29 15.63 -33.62
C LYS A 327 -6.63 15.87 -34.29
N GLN A 328 -7.45 14.83 -34.45
CA GLN A 328 -8.79 14.97 -35.03
C GLN A 328 -9.70 15.89 -34.18
N ASN A 329 -9.59 15.80 -32.86
CA ASN A 329 -10.33 16.68 -31.97
C ASN A 329 -9.86 18.14 -32.06
N GLU A 330 -8.56 18.38 -32.19
CA GLU A 330 -8.01 19.72 -32.39
C GLU A 330 -8.48 20.34 -33.72
N GLU A 331 -8.54 19.55 -34.78
CA GLU A 331 -9.11 20.00 -36.06
C GLU A 331 -10.60 20.36 -35.93
N ARG A 332 -11.38 19.50 -35.29
CA ARG A 332 -12.82 19.79 -35.03
C ARG A 332 -13.04 21.01 -34.16
N MET A 333 -12.15 21.27 -33.20
CA MET A 333 -12.22 22.48 -32.38
C MET A 333 -11.99 23.75 -33.23
N LYS A 334 -11.03 23.71 -34.17
CA LYS A 334 -10.79 24.81 -35.12
C LYS A 334 -12.01 25.08 -36.02
N ASP A 335 -12.63 24.02 -36.53
CA ASP A 335 -13.85 24.13 -37.32
C ASP A 335 -15.00 24.75 -36.49
N THR A 336 -15.10 24.35 -35.21
CA THR A 336 -16.12 24.91 -34.31
C THR A 336 -15.90 26.42 -34.07
N GLU A 337 -14.66 26.86 -34.02
CA GLU A 337 -14.31 28.29 -33.86
C GLU A 337 -14.70 29.10 -35.12
N VAL A 338 -14.44 28.54 -36.29
CA VAL A 338 -14.89 29.11 -37.56
C VAL A 338 -16.40 29.25 -37.64
N TYR A 339 -17.15 28.22 -37.17
CA TYR A 339 -18.61 28.28 -37.11
C TYR A 339 -19.10 29.34 -36.12
N LYS A 340 -18.45 29.51 -34.98
CA LYS A 340 -18.79 30.59 -34.03
C LYS A 340 -18.63 31.97 -34.65
N ASP A 341 -17.53 32.20 -35.34
CA ASP A 341 -17.29 33.49 -36.01
C ASP A 341 -18.31 33.74 -37.11
N TRP A 342 -18.70 32.72 -37.86
CA TRP A 342 -19.76 32.82 -38.84
C TRP A 342 -21.13 33.15 -38.22
N VAL A 343 -21.48 32.47 -37.10
CA VAL A 343 -22.73 32.79 -36.35
C VAL A 343 -22.70 34.22 -35.82
N ASN A 344 -21.61 34.70 -35.26
CA ASN A 344 -21.47 36.06 -34.79
C ASN A 344 -21.64 37.09 -35.92
N ASN A 345 -21.13 36.77 -37.11
CA ASN A 345 -21.30 37.64 -38.27
C ASN A 345 -22.79 37.68 -38.74
N LEU A 346 -23.45 36.52 -38.77
CA LEU A 346 -24.90 36.50 -39.07
C LEU A 346 -25.73 37.25 -38.02
N GLN A 347 -25.39 37.18 -36.77
CA GLN A 347 -26.07 37.96 -35.71
C GLN A 347 -25.94 39.45 -35.97
N LYS A 348 -24.75 39.97 -36.32
CA LYS A 348 -24.56 41.36 -36.68
C LYS A 348 -25.41 41.80 -37.88
N GLN A 349 -25.46 40.97 -38.94
CA GLN A 349 -26.31 41.25 -40.10
C GLN A 349 -27.79 41.25 -39.75
N ILE A 350 -28.26 40.40 -38.84
CA ILE A 350 -29.62 40.44 -38.34
C ILE A 350 -29.90 41.71 -37.58
N GLU A 351 -28.99 42.13 -36.69
CA GLU A 351 -29.13 43.41 -35.94
C GLU A 351 -29.20 44.64 -36.88
N GLU A 352 -28.38 44.66 -37.93
CA GLU A 352 -28.44 45.72 -38.94
C GLU A 352 -29.78 45.72 -39.67
N ARG A 353 -30.27 44.55 -40.08
CA ARG A 353 -31.58 44.42 -40.75
C ARG A 353 -32.77 44.82 -39.85
N VAL A 354 -32.65 44.51 -38.56
CA VAL A 354 -33.69 44.91 -37.58
C VAL A 354 -33.72 46.44 -37.49
N LYS A 355 -32.55 47.11 -37.43
CA LYS A 355 -32.51 48.61 -37.43
C LYS A 355 -33.11 49.18 -38.70
N GLU A 356 -32.77 48.69 -39.88
CA GLU A 356 -33.36 49.11 -41.13
C GLU A 356 -34.91 48.96 -41.10
N LEU A 357 -35.41 47.85 -40.55
CA LEU A 357 -36.85 47.59 -40.41
C LEU A 357 -37.52 48.57 -39.43
N GLU A 358 -36.87 48.97 -38.36
CA GLU A 358 -37.35 49.99 -37.43
C GLU A 358 -37.43 51.36 -38.10
N GLU A 359 -36.41 51.76 -38.86
CA GLU A 359 -36.40 52.99 -39.65
C GLU A 359 -37.52 53.00 -40.70
N TYR A 360 -37.78 51.89 -41.41
CA TYR A 360 -38.90 51.74 -42.31
C TYR A 360 -40.25 51.87 -41.63
N LYS A 361 -40.37 51.30 -40.43
CA LYS A 361 -41.60 51.36 -39.62
C LYS A 361 -41.87 52.82 -39.17
N ASP A 362 -40.85 53.54 -38.76
CA ASP A 362 -40.99 54.98 -38.39
C ASP A 362 -41.34 55.80 -39.62
N TRP A 363 -40.76 55.53 -40.77
CA TRP A 363 -41.10 56.18 -42.02
C TRP A 363 -42.57 55.90 -42.43
N VAL A 364 -43.05 54.69 -42.33
CA VAL A 364 -44.44 54.32 -42.60
C VAL A 364 -45.42 55.03 -41.64
N ASN A 365 -45.08 55.06 -40.35
CA ASN A 365 -45.87 55.77 -39.33
C ASN A 365 -45.98 57.29 -39.64
N ASN A 366 -44.88 57.89 -40.11
CA ASN A 366 -44.86 59.29 -40.50
C ASN A 366 -45.69 59.58 -41.73
N LEU A 367 -45.66 58.67 -42.76
CA LEU A 367 -46.52 58.81 -43.91
C LEU A 367 -48.00 58.59 -43.54
N GLN A 368 -48.33 57.72 -42.64
CA GLN A 368 -49.69 57.52 -42.15
C GLN A 368 -50.23 58.76 -41.49
N LYS A 369 -49.40 59.42 -40.65
CA LYS A 369 -49.73 60.71 -40.01
C LYS A 369 -49.94 61.84 -41.03
N GLN A 370 -49.08 61.90 -42.07
CA GLN A 370 -49.26 62.90 -43.17
C GLN A 370 -50.59 62.68 -43.93
N ILE A 371 -50.98 61.39 -44.15
CA ILE A 371 -52.24 61.04 -44.83
C ILE A 371 -53.44 61.40 -43.93
N GLU A 372 -53.33 61.23 -42.62
CA GLU A 372 -54.38 61.69 -41.67
C GLU A 372 -54.52 63.22 -41.67
N ASP A 373 -53.40 63.96 -41.62
CA ASP A 373 -53.37 65.41 -41.67
C ASP A 373 -53.90 65.99 -42.99
N MET A 374 -53.85 65.22 -44.11
CA MET A 374 -54.46 65.64 -45.39
C MET A 374 -55.95 65.26 -45.54
N LYS A 375 -56.53 64.50 -44.62
CA LYS A 375 -57.93 64.07 -44.63
C LYS A 375 -58.83 64.91 -43.68
N GLY A 376 -58.22 65.77 -42.79
CA GLY A 376 -58.93 66.73 -41.96
C GLY A 376 -58.95 68.08 -42.58
#